data_4da7a652e9c35328d83edde9bce711cf
#
_entry.id   4da7a652e9c35328d83edde9bce711cf
#
_cell.length_a   1.000
_cell.length_b   1.000
_cell.length_c   1.000
_cell.angle_alpha   90.00
_cell.angle_beta   90.00
_cell.angle_gamma   90.00
#
_symmetry.space_group_name_H-M   'P 1'
#
loop_
_entity.id
_entity.type
_entity.pdbx_description
1 polymer ?
#
loop_
_entity_poly.entity_id
_entity_poly.type
_entity_poly.pdbx_seq_one_letter_code
_entity_poly.pdbx_strand_id
1 'polypeptide(L)'
;RILKFNKDKANDAIARMKDEIARIDRDLDNMVEVTCNWFRMLKAKYGDEHPRHTELRNFDTIVATKVVEANEKLYINREEGFIGTSLKKDEFIANCSDLDDAIIFYRDGTYKVIRISDKTFVGETERSKAEKKKAEIIHAAVFKRNDKRTIYNVAYRDGKDGFYYIKRFNVTSITRDREYDLTQGKPFSRVIYFTANPNGEAEVIKITLKPALKLKKIFVEKDFSTVTIKGRQSMGNILSKNEIQRIGLKSHGGSTLGGRKVWFDHDVSRLNYDERGEYLGEFHSEDLILVILKSGEFYTTNFDVNNHYEPGILRIEKFSPDKIWCAVLYDADQQGYPYVKRFAFEPSTKPQSFMGENKDSRFVLLTDEAYPRLQITFGGHDSFRDPQEIDAESFIGVKSFKAKGKRLTTFD
;
A
#
# COMPACT_ATOMS: atom_id res chain seq x y z
N ARG A 1 43.97 -17.35 70.85
CA ARG A 1 44.20 -18.68 70.21
C ARG A 1 44.51 -18.48 68.72
N ILE A 2 45.86 -18.22 68.45
CA ILE A 2 46.36 -18.27 67.07
C ILE A 2 46.67 -19.75 66.79
N LEU A 3 45.61 -20.54 66.69
CA LEU A 3 45.70 -21.96 66.33
C LEU A 3 45.21 -22.09 64.86
N LYS A 4 46.19 -22.44 64.00
CA LYS A 4 46.02 -22.82 62.59
C LYS A 4 45.90 -21.64 61.61
N PHE A 5 46.77 -20.66 61.69
CA PHE A 5 47.08 -19.81 60.55
C PHE A 5 47.84 -20.63 59.52
N ASN A 6 47.22 -20.92 58.39
CA ASN A 6 47.90 -21.61 57.30
C ASN A 6 48.55 -20.57 56.41
N LYS A 7 49.86 -20.37 56.55
CA LYS A 7 50.69 -19.41 55.83
C LYS A 7 50.59 -19.57 54.33
N ASP A 8 50.50 -20.80 53.86
CA ASP A 8 50.45 -21.08 52.44
C ASP A 8 49.10 -20.68 51.81
N LYS A 9 47.98 -20.96 52.49
CA LYS A 9 46.66 -20.45 52.08
C LYS A 9 46.55 -18.93 52.12
N ALA A 10 47.20 -18.29 53.06
CA ALA A 10 47.25 -16.84 53.12
C ALA A 10 48.07 -16.23 51.98
N ASN A 11 49.22 -16.84 51.66
CA ASN A 11 50.06 -16.43 50.53
C ASN A 11 49.34 -16.64 49.18
N ASP A 12 48.66 -17.77 49.02
CA ASP A 12 47.85 -18.05 47.82
C ASP A 12 46.71 -17.06 47.67
N ALA A 13 46.03 -16.67 48.76
CA ALA A 13 45.01 -15.65 48.73
C ALA A 13 45.56 -14.25 48.36
N ILE A 14 46.75 -13.89 48.91
CA ILE A 14 47.41 -12.64 48.54
C ILE A 14 47.83 -12.64 47.07
N ALA A 15 48.36 -13.74 46.56
CA ALA A 15 48.73 -13.87 45.16
C ALA A 15 47.51 -13.68 44.23
N ARG A 16 46.38 -14.35 44.52
CA ARG A 16 45.13 -14.18 43.77
C ARG A 16 44.61 -12.74 43.77
N MET A 17 44.64 -12.09 44.96
CA MET A 17 44.22 -10.67 45.05
C MET A 17 45.13 -9.74 44.25
N LYS A 18 46.46 -9.99 44.23
CA LYS A 18 47.39 -9.21 43.42
C LYS A 18 47.12 -9.40 41.92
N ASP A 19 46.87 -10.66 41.47
CA ASP A 19 46.52 -10.95 40.09
C ASP A 19 45.21 -10.28 39.70
N GLU A 20 44.24 -10.25 40.61
CA GLU A 20 42.95 -9.60 40.39
C GLU A 20 43.09 -8.07 40.29
N ILE A 21 43.89 -7.45 41.15
CA ILE A 21 44.21 -6.00 41.07
C ILE A 21 44.88 -5.70 39.73
N ALA A 22 45.89 -6.48 39.33
CA ALA A 22 46.58 -6.29 38.06
C ALA A 22 45.67 -6.49 36.83
N ARG A 23 44.60 -7.30 36.95
CA ARG A 23 43.58 -7.44 35.93
C ARG A 23 42.69 -6.23 35.87
N ILE A 24 42.20 -5.75 37.03
CA ILE A 24 41.36 -4.55 37.15
C ILE A 24 42.09 -3.31 36.63
N ASP A 25 43.37 -3.15 36.98
CA ASP A 25 44.18 -2.02 36.47
C ASP A 25 44.26 -2.04 34.93
N ARG A 26 44.54 -3.19 34.33
CA ARG A 26 44.51 -3.35 32.86
C ARG A 26 43.14 -3.08 32.24
N ASP A 27 42.06 -3.48 32.93
CA ASP A 27 40.69 -3.24 32.46
C ASP A 27 40.34 -1.75 32.54
N LEU A 28 40.86 -1.02 33.56
CA LEU A 28 40.71 0.43 33.71
C LEU A 28 41.48 1.20 32.63
N ASP A 29 42.70 0.75 32.30
CA ASP A 29 43.48 1.37 31.22
C ASP A 29 42.83 1.16 29.83
N ASN A 30 42.07 0.07 29.66
CA ASN A 30 41.39 -0.27 28.40
C ASN A 30 39.84 -0.25 28.49
N MET A 31 39.29 0.70 29.22
CA MET A 31 37.88 0.79 29.56
C MET A 31 36.96 0.74 28.34
N VAL A 32 37.35 1.33 27.20
CA VAL A 32 36.58 1.34 25.97
C VAL A 32 36.44 -0.07 25.40
N GLU A 33 37.54 -0.84 25.37
CA GLU A 33 37.55 -2.21 24.85
C GLU A 33 36.74 -3.14 25.76
N VAL A 34 36.92 -3.03 27.07
CA VAL A 34 36.15 -3.78 28.08
C VAL A 34 34.65 -3.51 27.93
N THR A 35 34.26 -2.26 27.76
CA THR A 35 32.88 -1.85 27.57
C THR A 35 32.31 -2.42 26.24
N CYS A 36 33.07 -2.33 25.14
CA CYS A 36 32.67 -2.90 23.86
C CYS A 36 32.48 -4.42 23.95
N ASN A 37 33.37 -5.12 24.63
CA ASN A 37 33.28 -6.57 24.81
C ASN A 37 32.10 -6.97 25.70
N TRP A 38 31.78 -6.16 26.73
CA TRP A 38 30.58 -6.35 27.53
C TRP A 38 29.31 -6.27 26.66
N PHE A 39 29.17 -5.23 25.83
CA PHE A 39 28.01 -5.09 24.95
C PHE A 39 27.94 -6.18 23.87
N ARG A 40 29.10 -6.64 23.35
CA ARG A 40 29.14 -7.79 22.43
C ARG A 40 28.63 -9.07 23.10
N MET A 41 28.99 -9.29 24.35
CA MET A 41 28.53 -10.42 25.16
C MET A 41 27.01 -10.33 25.43
N LEU A 42 26.50 -9.17 25.77
CA LEU A 42 25.07 -8.95 25.95
C LEU A 42 24.29 -9.19 24.65
N LYS A 43 24.82 -8.71 23.53
CA LYS A 43 24.22 -8.95 22.22
C LYS A 43 24.19 -10.44 21.87
N ALA A 44 25.26 -11.18 22.14
CA ALA A 44 25.29 -12.63 21.91
C ALA A 44 24.31 -13.41 22.80
N LYS A 45 24.05 -12.91 24.01
CA LYS A 45 23.19 -13.59 24.99
C LYS A 45 21.70 -13.27 24.81
N TYR A 46 21.36 -12.05 24.43
CA TYR A 46 20.00 -11.55 24.43
C TYR A 46 19.56 -10.95 23.10
N GLY A 47 20.45 -10.87 22.11
CA GLY A 47 20.18 -10.18 20.84
C GLY A 47 19.06 -10.78 20.03
N ASP A 48 18.88 -12.10 20.11
CA ASP A 48 17.82 -12.82 19.39
C ASP A 48 16.42 -12.55 20.00
N GLU A 49 16.36 -12.31 21.31
CA GLU A 49 15.13 -11.98 22.01
C GLU A 49 14.74 -10.48 21.83
N HIS A 50 15.73 -9.64 21.49
CA HIS A 50 15.55 -8.19 21.34
C HIS A 50 16.09 -7.70 19.99
N PRO A 51 15.42 -8.05 18.87
CA PRO A 51 15.82 -7.60 17.54
C PRO A 51 15.73 -6.07 17.44
N ARG A 52 16.67 -5.49 16.70
CA ARG A 52 16.69 -4.06 16.50
C ARG A 52 15.57 -3.62 15.56
N HIS A 53 14.63 -2.82 16.05
CA HIS A 53 13.55 -2.24 15.27
C HIS A 53 13.88 -0.82 14.73
N THR A 54 14.99 -0.23 15.15
CA THR A 54 15.43 1.10 14.70
C THR A 54 16.43 1.02 13.55
N GLU A 55 16.16 1.75 12.48
CA GLU A 55 17.07 1.94 11.36
C GLU A 55 17.78 3.29 11.49
N LEU A 56 19.13 3.30 11.38
CA LEU A 56 19.90 4.55 11.35
C LEU A 56 19.88 5.09 9.92
N ARG A 57 19.27 6.25 9.71
CA ARG A 57 19.26 6.97 8.42
C ARG A 57 19.93 8.33 8.58
N ASN A 58 20.65 8.74 7.54
CA ASN A 58 21.14 10.10 7.44
C ASN A 58 19.98 11.04 7.11
N PHE A 59 19.92 12.20 7.77
CA PHE A 59 18.88 13.21 7.52
C PHE A 59 18.85 13.71 6.07
N ASP A 60 19.96 13.66 5.36
CA ASP A 60 20.07 14.06 3.96
C ASP A 60 19.24 13.22 2.97
N THR A 61 18.78 12.03 3.40
CA THR A 61 17.92 11.14 2.60
C THR A 61 16.42 11.27 2.91
N ILE A 62 16.06 12.05 3.93
CA ILE A 62 14.66 12.30 4.28
C ILE A 62 14.12 13.43 3.40
N VAL A 63 13.47 13.07 2.30
CA VAL A 63 12.68 14.04 1.53
C VAL A 63 11.47 14.39 2.38
N ALA A 64 11.34 15.67 2.78
CA ALA A 64 10.27 16.16 3.65
C ALA A 64 8.87 15.72 3.20
N THR A 65 8.64 15.67 1.88
CA THR A 65 7.38 15.20 1.26
C THR A 65 7.06 13.71 1.51
N LYS A 66 8.04 12.89 1.93
CA LYS A 66 7.82 11.46 2.24
C LYS A 66 7.41 11.21 3.70
N VAL A 67 7.62 12.18 4.59
CA VAL A 67 7.37 12.08 6.03
C VAL A 67 6.09 12.80 6.45
N VAL A 68 5.59 13.70 5.60
CA VAL A 68 4.40 14.49 5.89
C VAL A 68 3.15 13.62 5.75
N GLU A 69 2.38 13.54 6.82
CA GLU A 69 1.06 12.88 6.79
C GLU A 69 0.08 13.66 5.92
N ALA A 70 -0.74 12.92 5.16
CA ALA A 70 -1.81 13.50 4.35
C ALA A 70 -2.99 13.89 5.26
N ASN A 71 -2.84 14.99 6.02
CA ASN A 71 -3.80 15.44 7.03
C ASN A 71 -4.92 16.30 6.46
N GLU A 72 -4.78 16.73 5.22
CA GLU A 72 -5.72 17.60 4.53
C GLU A 72 -6.49 16.85 3.43
N LYS A 73 -7.63 17.38 3.04
CA LYS A 73 -8.46 16.85 1.96
C LYS A 73 -8.55 17.85 0.82
N LEU A 74 -8.17 17.41 -0.38
CA LEU A 74 -8.25 18.22 -1.59
C LEU A 74 -9.63 18.10 -2.24
N TYR A 75 -10.22 19.24 -2.57
CA TYR A 75 -11.51 19.37 -3.24
C TYR A 75 -11.41 20.24 -4.48
N ILE A 76 -12.34 20.06 -5.41
CA ILE A 76 -12.43 20.87 -6.63
C ILE A 76 -13.86 21.28 -6.93
N ASN A 77 -14.03 22.54 -7.33
CA ASN A 77 -15.25 23.06 -7.96
C ASN A 77 -14.98 23.28 -9.44
N ARG A 78 -15.41 22.33 -10.28
CA ARG A 78 -15.15 22.37 -11.73
C ARG A 78 -15.96 23.47 -12.41
N GLU A 79 -17.14 23.82 -11.87
CA GLU A 79 -18.01 24.85 -12.44
C GLU A 79 -17.45 26.25 -12.19
N GLU A 80 -17.01 26.53 -10.99
CA GLU A 80 -16.43 27.81 -10.62
C GLU A 80 -14.94 27.92 -10.95
N GLY A 81 -14.28 26.77 -11.14
CA GLY A 81 -12.84 26.70 -11.44
C GLY A 81 -11.95 26.93 -10.22
N PHE A 82 -12.32 26.42 -9.06
CA PHE A 82 -11.51 26.48 -7.84
C PHE A 82 -11.07 25.09 -7.39
N ILE A 83 -9.87 25.03 -6.84
CA ILE A 83 -9.31 23.82 -6.18
C ILE A 83 -8.69 24.23 -4.84
N GLY A 84 -8.81 23.39 -3.81
CA GLY A 84 -8.21 23.68 -2.50
C GLY A 84 -8.76 22.84 -1.38
N THR A 85 -8.23 23.03 -0.17
CA THR A 85 -8.57 22.25 1.02
C THR A 85 -9.79 22.80 1.76
N SER A 86 -10.14 24.08 1.56
CA SER A 86 -11.29 24.72 2.22
C SER A 86 -12.63 24.44 1.55
N LEU A 87 -12.65 23.82 0.37
CA LEU A 87 -13.85 23.61 -0.47
C LEU A 87 -14.63 22.35 -0.06
N LYS A 88 -14.99 22.20 1.20
CA LYS A 88 -15.56 20.97 1.79
C LYS A 88 -16.92 20.52 1.26
N LYS A 89 -17.62 21.39 0.51
CA LYS A 89 -18.92 21.10 -0.11
C LYS A 89 -18.83 20.64 -1.55
N ASP A 90 -17.63 20.71 -2.16
CA ASP A 90 -17.37 20.41 -3.55
C ASP A 90 -16.86 18.97 -3.74
N GLU A 91 -16.48 18.60 -4.96
CA GLU A 91 -16.00 17.26 -5.31
C GLU A 91 -14.70 16.95 -4.58
N PHE A 92 -14.68 15.87 -3.78
CA PHE A 92 -13.48 15.36 -3.12
C PHE A 92 -12.57 14.68 -4.13
N ILE A 93 -11.27 15.01 -4.12
CA ILE A 93 -10.25 14.39 -4.99
C ILE A 93 -9.45 13.32 -4.24
N ALA A 94 -8.72 13.73 -3.20
CA ALA A 94 -7.84 12.84 -2.44
C ALA A 94 -7.42 13.47 -1.11
N ASN A 95 -6.86 12.66 -0.23
CA ASN A 95 -6.11 13.16 0.92
C ASN A 95 -4.76 13.69 0.44
N CYS A 96 -4.31 14.79 1.02
CA CYS A 96 -3.09 15.48 0.64
C CYS A 96 -2.44 16.16 1.86
N SER A 97 -1.27 16.74 1.63
CA SER A 97 -0.57 17.62 2.54
C SER A 97 -0.50 19.03 1.94
N ASP A 98 -0.27 20.02 2.77
CA ASP A 98 0.02 21.40 2.40
C ASP A 98 1.33 21.56 1.57
N LEU A 99 2.20 20.54 1.60
CA LEU A 99 3.44 20.48 0.82
C LEU A 99 3.26 19.84 -0.55
N ASP A 100 2.12 19.20 -0.80
CA ASP A 100 1.85 18.53 -2.07
C ASP A 100 1.52 19.51 -3.20
N ASP A 101 1.65 19.01 -4.40
CA ASP A 101 1.25 19.70 -5.62
C ASP A 101 -0.01 19.03 -6.19
N ALA A 102 -0.84 19.79 -6.91
CA ALA A 102 -1.96 19.26 -7.68
C ALA A 102 -1.72 19.42 -9.17
N ILE A 103 -1.99 18.37 -9.95
CA ILE A 103 -1.97 18.42 -11.41
C ILE A 103 -3.40 18.57 -11.93
N ILE A 104 -3.58 19.43 -12.92
CA ILE A 104 -4.89 19.75 -13.50
C ILE A 104 -4.79 19.67 -15.01
N PHE A 105 -5.69 18.91 -15.63
CA PHE A 105 -5.81 18.76 -17.08
C PHE A 105 -7.09 19.41 -17.57
N TYR A 106 -7.00 20.06 -18.72
CA TYR A 106 -8.10 20.78 -19.33
C TYR A 106 -8.52 20.17 -20.67
N ARG A 107 -9.78 20.42 -21.03
CA ARG A 107 -10.37 19.93 -22.28
C ARG A 107 -9.68 20.46 -23.53
N ASP A 108 -9.09 21.64 -23.47
CA ASP A 108 -8.34 22.26 -24.56
C ASP A 108 -6.97 21.62 -24.80
N GLY A 109 -6.58 20.64 -23.96
CA GLY A 109 -5.32 19.92 -24.04
C GLY A 109 -4.18 20.56 -23.27
N THR A 110 -4.44 21.64 -22.55
CA THR A 110 -3.44 22.19 -21.65
C THR A 110 -3.47 21.49 -20.27
N TYR A 111 -2.40 21.60 -19.52
CA TYR A 111 -2.32 21.15 -18.13
C TYR A 111 -1.26 21.92 -17.36
N LYS A 112 -1.44 22.01 -16.06
CA LYS A 112 -0.50 22.68 -15.15
C LYS A 112 -0.41 21.95 -13.81
N VAL A 113 0.66 22.23 -13.08
CA VAL A 113 0.83 21.80 -11.69
C VAL A 113 0.92 23.04 -10.81
N ILE A 114 0.15 23.04 -9.74
CA ILE A 114 0.11 24.11 -8.74
C ILE A 114 0.39 23.56 -7.37
N ARG A 115 0.83 24.40 -6.44
CA ARG A 115 0.90 24.04 -5.04
C ARG A 115 -0.52 23.97 -4.45
N ILE A 116 -0.76 22.99 -3.60
CA ILE A 116 -2.02 22.90 -2.85
C ILE A 116 -2.08 24.04 -1.83
N SER A 117 -3.23 24.68 -1.76
CA SER A 117 -3.54 25.74 -0.81
C SER A 117 -5.00 25.68 -0.42
N ASP A 118 -5.46 26.57 0.45
CA ASP A 118 -6.85 26.63 0.92
C ASP A 118 -7.84 26.80 -0.24
N LYS A 119 -7.54 27.73 -1.18
CA LYS A 119 -8.38 27.98 -2.35
C LYS A 119 -7.57 28.65 -3.46
N THR A 120 -7.45 27.99 -4.60
CA THR A 120 -6.76 28.53 -5.79
C THR A 120 -7.69 28.53 -6.99
N PHE A 121 -7.69 29.63 -7.75
CA PHE A 121 -8.44 29.70 -9.00
C PHE A 121 -7.66 29.05 -10.14
N VAL A 122 -8.30 28.12 -10.83
CA VAL A 122 -7.72 27.32 -11.92
C VAL A 122 -8.64 27.26 -13.15
N GLY A 123 -9.69 28.07 -13.17
CA GLY A 123 -10.73 28.06 -14.21
C GLY A 123 -10.33 28.70 -15.53
N GLU A 124 -9.06 29.10 -15.69
CA GLU A 124 -8.56 29.74 -16.91
C GLU A 124 -7.21 29.12 -17.35
N THR A 125 -7.00 29.09 -18.68
CA THR A 125 -5.75 28.76 -19.36
C THR A 125 -5.44 29.83 -20.36
N GLU A 126 -4.17 29.96 -20.79
CA GLU A 126 -3.79 30.92 -21.84
C GLU A 126 -4.58 30.70 -23.14
N ARG A 127 -4.83 29.40 -23.46
CA ARG A 127 -5.65 29.05 -24.64
C ARG A 127 -7.12 29.42 -24.46
N SER A 128 -7.70 29.17 -23.29
CA SER A 128 -9.09 29.53 -23.01
C SER A 128 -9.32 31.06 -23.08
N LYS A 129 -8.36 31.83 -22.58
CA LYS A 129 -8.35 33.31 -22.72
C LYS A 129 -8.32 33.74 -24.16
N ALA A 130 -7.41 33.17 -24.98
CA ALA A 130 -7.30 33.49 -26.39
C ALA A 130 -8.57 33.11 -27.18
N GLU A 131 -9.22 32.00 -26.84
CA GLU A 131 -10.47 31.56 -27.46
C GLU A 131 -11.73 32.19 -26.86
N LYS A 132 -11.58 33.06 -25.86
CA LYS A 132 -12.67 33.68 -25.08
C LYS A 132 -13.71 32.69 -24.56
N LYS A 133 -13.20 31.59 -24.02
CA LYS A 133 -14.00 30.49 -23.44
C LYS A 133 -13.51 30.19 -22.03
N LYS A 134 -14.39 29.62 -21.22
CA LYS A 134 -14.00 29.08 -19.92
C LYS A 134 -13.16 27.80 -20.10
N ALA A 135 -12.13 27.63 -19.31
CA ALA A 135 -11.35 26.40 -19.27
C ALA A 135 -12.16 25.28 -18.61
N GLU A 136 -12.41 24.18 -19.34
CA GLU A 136 -13.12 23.01 -18.83
C GLU A 136 -12.11 22.04 -18.21
N ILE A 137 -12.17 21.84 -16.89
CA ILE A 137 -11.29 20.94 -16.17
C ILE A 137 -11.80 19.49 -16.36
N ILE A 138 -10.99 18.64 -16.94
CA ILE A 138 -11.32 17.23 -17.21
C ILE A 138 -10.76 16.27 -16.15
N HIS A 139 -9.64 16.61 -15.52
CA HIS A 139 -9.03 15.79 -14.47
C HIS A 139 -8.22 16.66 -13.52
N ALA A 140 -8.26 16.31 -12.23
CA ALA A 140 -7.38 16.86 -11.21
C ALA A 140 -6.99 15.77 -10.22
N ALA A 141 -5.73 15.78 -9.78
CA ALA A 141 -5.20 14.80 -8.82
C ALA A 141 -4.01 15.39 -8.05
N VAL A 142 -3.64 14.77 -6.94
CA VAL A 142 -2.38 15.07 -6.25
C VAL A 142 -1.22 14.64 -7.14
N PHE A 143 -0.27 15.53 -7.36
CA PHE A 143 0.88 15.29 -8.23
C PHE A 143 2.08 14.75 -7.44
N LYS A 144 2.53 13.57 -7.79
CA LYS A 144 3.73 12.95 -7.22
C LYS A 144 4.92 13.12 -8.17
N ARG A 145 5.94 13.87 -7.75
CA ARG A 145 7.18 14.03 -8.55
C ARG A 145 7.87 12.69 -8.75
N ASN A 146 8.46 12.50 -9.94
CA ASN A 146 9.16 11.28 -10.34
C ASN A 146 8.28 10.02 -10.39
N ASP A 147 6.95 10.14 -10.31
CA ASP A 147 6.07 9.01 -10.53
C ASP A 147 6.09 8.61 -12.01
N LYS A 148 6.69 7.45 -12.28
CA LYS A 148 6.77 6.86 -13.62
C LYS A 148 5.62 5.88 -13.89
N ARG A 149 4.83 5.55 -12.88
CA ARG A 149 3.78 4.54 -13.01
C ARG A 149 2.42 5.11 -13.37
N THR A 150 2.11 6.34 -12.99
CA THR A 150 0.89 7.00 -13.44
C THR A 150 0.97 7.30 -14.93
N ILE A 151 0.19 6.58 -15.70
CA ILE A 151 0.10 6.73 -17.16
C ILE A 151 -1.23 7.36 -17.53
N TYR A 152 -1.14 8.44 -18.32
CA TYR A 152 -2.31 9.10 -18.87
C TYR A 152 -2.62 8.55 -20.26
N ASN A 153 -3.83 8.00 -20.43
CA ASN A 153 -4.32 7.52 -21.71
C ASN A 153 -5.23 8.60 -22.31
N VAL A 154 -4.91 9.09 -23.50
CA VAL A 154 -5.55 10.26 -24.08
C VAL A 154 -5.88 10.05 -25.54
N ALA A 155 -7.09 10.44 -25.92
CA ALA A 155 -7.46 10.69 -27.31
C ALA A 155 -7.85 12.15 -27.51
N TYR A 156 -7.27 12.82 -28.50
CA TYR A 156 -7.49 14.24 -28.75
C TYR A 156 -7.60 14.54 -30.26
N ARG A 157 -8.25 15.66 -30.57
CA ARG A 157 -8.26 16.24 -31.92
C ARG A 157 -7.27 17.41 -31.95
N ASP A 158 -6.41 17.48 -32.96
CA ASP A 158 -5.41 18.50 -33.10
C ASP A 158 -5.85 19.58 -34.09
N GLY A 159 -6.42 20.65 -33.57
CA GLY A 159 -7.01 21.76 -34.34
C GLY A 159 -8.50 21.52 -34.69
N LYS A 160 -9.13 22.53 -35.30
CA LYS A 160 -10.58 22.51 -35.62
C LYS A 160 -10.96 21.41 -36.60
N ASP A 161 -10.15 21.24 -37.66
CA ASP A 161 -10.38 20.27 -38.74
C ASP A 161 -9.27 19.21 -38.80
N GLY A 162 -8.56 19.02 -37.68
CA GLY A 162 -7.44 18.08 -37.59
C GLY A 162 -7.84 16.64 -37.37
N PHE A 163 -6.86 15.75 -37.54
CA PHE A 163 -7.04 14.34 -37.27
C PHE A 163 -7.14 14.07 -35.77
N TYR A 164 -7.65 12.90 -35.43
CA TYR A 164 -7.72 12.40 -34.06
C TYR A 164 -6.49 11.55 -33.78
N TYR A 165 -5.87 11.80 -32.63
CA TYR A 165 -4.69 11.10 -32.16
C TYR A 165 -4.96 10.38 -30.86
N ILE A 166 -4.21 9.29 -30.62
CA ILE A 166 -4.20 8.53 -29.39
C ILE A 166 -2.77 8.43 -28.88
N LYS A 167 -2.60 8.60 -27.58
CA LYS A 167 -1.29 8.45 -26.94
C LYS A 167 -1.39 8.04 -25.49
N ARG A 168 -0.29 7.50 -25.00
CA ARG A 168 -0.02 7.20 -23.59
C ARG A 168 1.24 7.92 -23.17
N PHE A 169 1.21 8.57 -22.02
CA PHE A 169 2.38 9.28 -21.50
C PHE A 169 2.33 9.38 -19.99
N ASN A 170 3.46 9.67 -19.36
CA ASN A 170 3.57 10.04 -17.96
C ASN A 170 4.04 11.49 -17.80
N VAL A 171 3.87 12.03 -16.60
CA VAL A 171 4.35 13.35 -16.19
C VAL A 171 5.21 13.19 -14.94
N THR A 172 6.53 13.14 -15.11
CA THR A 172 7.47 12.86 -14.00
C THR A 172 8.04 14.11 -13.37
N SER A 173 8.28 15.15 -14.18
CA SER A 173 8.80 16.42 -13.71
C SER A 173 8.16 17.59 -14.44
N ILE A 174 7.86 18.66 -13.70
CA ILE A 174 7.17 19.82 -14.22
C ILE A 174 7.53 21.05 -13.36
N THR A 175 7.55 22.23 -14.00
CA THR A 175 7.68 23.50 -13.28
C THR A 175 6.30 23.94 -12.81
N ARG A 176 6.16 24.31 -11.54
CA ARG A 176 4.90 24.83 -10.97
C ARG A 176 4.44 26.07 -11.70
N ASP A 177 3.13 26.25 -11.76
CA ASP A 177 2.43 27.41 -12.32
C ASP A 177 2.68 27.67 -13.81
N ARG A 178 3.42 26.79 -14.49
CA ARG A 178 3.63 26.83 -15.93
C ARG A 178 2.61 25.94 -16.63
N GLU A 179 2.00 26.47 -17.69
CA GLU A 179 1.13 25.68 -18.57
C GLU A 179 1.94 24.86 -19.57
N TYR A 180 1.47 23.66 -19.79
CA TYR A 180 2.01 22.70 -20.76
C TYR A 180 0.88 22.23 -21.66
N ASP A 181 1.23 21.81 -22.86
CA ASP A 181 0.29 21.31 -23.85
C ASP A 181 0.54 19.82 -24.13
N LEU A 182 -0.52 19.03 -24.05
CA LEU A 182 -0.48 17.62 -24.43
C LEU A 182 -0.82 17.42 -25.91
N THR A 183 -1.34 18.45 -26.62
CA THR A 183 -1.58 18.45 -28.06
C THR A 183 -0.38 18.99 -28.82
N GLN A 184 -0.53 19.32 -30.10
CA GLN A 184 0.54 19.98 -30.90
C GLN A 184 0.42 21.51 -30.92
N GLY A 185 -0.38 22.08 -30.02
CA GLY A 185 -0.49 23.52 -29.86
C GLY A 185 -1.42 24.22 -30.85
N LYS A 186 -2.12 23.52 -31.74
CA LYS A 186 -3.05 24.14 -32.67
C LYS A 186 -4.26 24.74 -31.99
N PRO A 187 -4.76 25.89 -32.40
CA PRO A 187 -6.01 26.46 -31.90
C PRO A 187 -7.18 25.48 -32.07
N PHE A 188 -8.12 25.49 -31.13
CA PHE A 188 -9.30 24.60 -31.09
C PHE A 188 -8.98 23.10 -31.00
N SER A 189 -7.77 22.72 -30.57
CA SER A 189 -7.47 21.36 -30.17
C SER A 189 -8.35 20.98 -28.99
N ARG A 190 -8.76 19.71 -28.93
CA ARG A 190 -9.67 19.25 -27.88
C ARG A 190 -9.40 17.81 -27.47
N VAL A 191 -9.28 17.57 -26.19
CA VAL A 191 -9.24 16.24 -25.60
C VAL A 191 -10.67 15.65 -25.62
N ILE A 192 -10.80 14.45 -26.16
CA ILE A 192 -12.08 13.77 -26.32
C ILE A 192 -12.23 12.63 -25.30
N TYR A 193 -11.11 11.99 -24.99
CA TYR A 193 -11.04 10.92 -24.00
C TYR A 193 -9.78 11.11 -23.14
N PHE A 194 -9.94 10.87 -21.84
CA PHE A 194 -8.85 11.01 -20.88
C PHE A 194 -9.06 10.07 -19.70
N THR A 195 -8.02 9.31 -19.34
CA THR A 195 -7.98 8.55 -18.09
C THR A 195 -6.59 8.66 -17.47
N ALA A 196 -6.56 8.65 -16.14
CA ALA A 196 -5.33 8.58 -15.36
C ALA A 196 -5.25 7.19 -14.71
N ASN A 197 -4.14 6.50 -14.95
CA ASN A 197 -3.96 5.09 -14.60
C ASN A 197 -2.73 4.94 -13.71
N PRO A 198 -2.90 4.85 -12.35
CA PRO A 198 -1.80 4.90 -11.38
C PRO A 198 -0.78 3.76 -11.51
N ASN A 199 -1.16 2.63 -12.10
CA ASN A 199 -0.27 1.50 -12.34
C ASN A 199 -0.08 1.20 -13.82
N GLY A 200 -0.36 2.17 -14.71
CA GLY A 200 -0.20 2.01 -16.15
C GLY A 200 -1.21 1.05 -16.77
N GLU A 201 -2.41 0.99 -16.21
CA GLU A 201 -3.51 0.21 -16.77
C GLU A 201 -3.83 0.65 -18.20
N ALA A 202 -4.28 -0.28 -19.00
CA ALA A 202 -4.64 -0.05 -20.40
C ALA A 202 -6.05 -0.55 -20.66
N GLU A 203 -6.97 0.39 -20.80
CA GLU A 203 -8.35 0.10 -21.13
C GLU A 203 -8.56 -0.09 -22.62
N VAL A 204 -9.68 -0.76 -22.97
CA VAL A 204 -10.21 -0.84 -24.33
C VAL A 204 -11.34 0.17 -24.47
N ILE A 205 -11.24 1.02 -25.49
CA ILE A 205 -12.25 2.03 -25.80
C ILE A 205 -13.06 1.67 -27.05
N LYS A 206 -14.34 2.02 -27.04
CA LYS A 206 -15.24 1.98 -28.17
C LYS A 206 -15.41 3.37 -28.76
N ILE A 207 -15.08 3.51 -30.03
CA ILE A 207 -15.13 4.76 -30.78
C ILE A 207 -16.32 4.70 -31.72
N THR A 208 -17.21 5.67 -31.66
CA THR A 208 -18.32 5.86 -32.59
C THR A 208 -17.95 7.01 -33.52
N LEU A 209 -17.88 6.73 -34.81
CA LEU A 209 -17.61 7.73 -35.85
C LEU A 209 -18.93 8.34 -36.32
N LYS A 210 -18.90 9.61 -36.73
CA LYS A 210 -20.03 10.20 -37.46
C LYS A 210 -20.25 9.52 -38.78
N PRO A 211 -21.50 9.21 -39.14
CA PRO A 211 -21.81 8.66 -40.46
C PRO A 211 -21.33 9.59 -41.56
N ALA A 212 -20.59 9.06 -42.52
CA ALA A 212 -20.12 9.79 -43.70
C ALA A 212 -20.23 8.92 -44.96
N LEU A 213 -20.38 9.56 -46.13
CA LEU A 213 -20.35 8.87 -47.42
C LEU A 213 -19.06 8.07 -47.52
N LYS A 214 -19.18 6.76 -47.89
CA LYS A 214 -18.08 5.79 -48.02
C LYS A 214 -17.53 5.20 -46.68
N LEU A 215 -18.08 5.53 -45.51
CA LEU A 215 -17.69 4.94 -44.28
C LEU A 215 -18.40 3.60 -44.04
N LYS A 216 -17.65 2.49 -44.15
CA LYS A 216 -18.22 1.14 -43.99
C LYS A 216 -18.38 0.69 -42.52
N LYS A 217 -17.56 1.21 -41.62
CA LYS A 217 -17.58 0.85 -40.19
C LYS A 217 -17.74 2.11 -39.36
N ILE A 218 -18.82 2.20 -38.58
CA ILE A 218 -19.12 3.33 -37.71
C ILE A 218 -18.51 3.12 -36.32
N PHE A 219 -18.33 1.85 -35.93
CA PHE A 219 -17.77 1.48 -34.64
C PHE A 219 -16.34 0.93 -34.80
N VAL A 220 -15.41 1.43 -34.04
CA VAL A 220 -14.03 0.97 -33.98
C VAL A 220 -13.66 0.76 -32.52
N GLU A 221 -12.99 -0.33 -32.22
CA GLU A 221 -12.41 -0.57 -30.90
C GLU A 221 -10.92 -0.32 -30.94
N LYS A 222 -10.40 0.25 -29.85
CA LYS A 222 -8.97 0.47 -29.70
C LYS A 222 -8.55 0.12 -28.30
N ASP A 223 -7.53 -0.74 -28.23
CA ASP A 223 -6.89 -1.16 -27.01
C ASP A 223 -5.66 -0.27 -26.75
N PHE A 224 -5.62 0.39 -25.59
CA PHE A 224 -4.49 1.22 -25.18
C PHE A 224 -3.22 0.39 -24.92
N SER A 225 -3.31 -0.91 -24.61
CA SER A 225 -2.12 -1.77 -24.45
C SER A 225 -1.26 -1.81 -25.73
N THR A 226 -1.88 -1.63 -26.89
CA THR A 226 -1.18 -1.56 -28.20
C THR A 226 -0.51 -0.21 -28.47
N VAL A 227 -0.74 0.78 -27.60
CA VAL A 227 -0.17 2.13 -27.75
C VAL A 227 1.07 2.25 -26.85
N THR A 228 2.22 2.44 -27.45
CA THR A 228 3.49 2.61 -26.73
C THR A 228 3.46 3.87 -25.88
N ILE A 229 3.92 3.78 -24.61
CA ILE A 229 4.13 4.92 -23.73
C ILE A 229 5.28 5.77 -24.28
N LYS A 230 5.04 7.05 -24.54
CA LYS A 230 6.01 8.00 -25.07
C LYS A 230 6.07 9.27 -24.22
N GLY A 231 7.01 10.14 -24.53
CA GLY A 231 7.11 11.43 -23.84
C GLY A 231 5.83 12.29 -24.03
N ARG A 232 5.53 13.12 -23.04
CA ARG A 232 4.33 13.98 -23.01
C ARG A 232 4.14 14.89 -24.23
N GLN A 233 5.23 15.30 -24.89
CA GLN A 233 5.20 16.16 -26.09
C GLN A 233 4.99 15.37 -27.40
N SER A 234 4.95 14.03 -27.35
CA SER A 234 4.72 13.25 -28.56
C SER A 234 3.33 13.49 -29.13
N MET A 235 3.20 13.49 -30.46
CA MET A 235 1.91 13.60 -31.14
C MET A 235 1.03 12.38 -30.87
N GLY A 236 1.63 11.21 -30.70
CA GLY A 236 0.90 9.92 -30.62
C GLY A 236 0.64 9.30 -31.97
N ASN A 237 -0.23 8.30 -31.99
CA ASN A 237 -0.63 7.59 -33.21
C ASN A 237 -1.95 8.15 -33.75
N ILE A 238 -2.15 8.11 -35.07
CA ILE A 238 -3.44 8.51 -35.65
C ILE A 238 -4.50 7.50 -35.21
N LEU A 239 -5.55 8.00 -34.56
CA LEU A 239 -6.70 7.21 -34.14
C LEU A 239 -7.77 7.17 -35.25
N SER A 240 -8.09 8.34 -35.83
CA SER A 240 -9.05 8.45 -36.91
C SER A 240 -8.80 9.70 -37.74
N LYS A 241 -9.03 9.57 -39.04
CA LYS A 241 -9.13 10.73 -39.97
C LYS A 241 -10.58 11.20 -40.11
N ASN A 242 -11.55 10.37 -39.71
CA ASN A 242 -12.98 10.68 -39.75
C ASN A 242 -13.42 11.30 -38.43
N GLU A 243 -14.48 12.07 -38.48
CA GLU A 243 -15.02 12.74 -37.30
C GLU A 243 -15.53 11.72 -36.28
N ILE A 244 -15.08 11.86 -35.04
CA ILE A 244 -15.51 11.03 -33.92
C ILE A 244 -16.71 11.70 -33.26
N GLN A 245 -17.80 10.94 -33.16
CA GLN A 245 -19.01 11.38 -32.46
C GLN A 245 -18.86 11.17 -30.94
N ARG A 246 -18.36 9.99 -30.52
CA ARG A 246 -18.22 9.62 -29.12
C ARG A 246 -17.12 8.59 -28.92
N ILE A 247 -16.43 8.69 -27.78
CA ILE A 247 -15.57 7.63 -27.25
C ILE A 247 -16.12 7.20 -25.88
N GLY A 248 -16.25 5.92 -25.66
CA GLY A 248 -16.65 5.34 -24.37
C GLY A 248 -15.72 4.20 -23.96
N LEU A 249 -15.60 3.98 -22.66
CA LEU A 249 -14.93 2.82 -22.11
C LEU A 249 -15.70 1.56 -22.51
N LYS A 250 -15.00 0.53 -23.01
CA LYS A 250 -15.55 -0.80 -23.31
C LYS A 250 -15.22 -1.77 -22.18
N SER A 251 -13.95 -1.83 -21.78
CA SER A 251 -13.48 -2.68 -20.70
C SER A 251 -12.23 -2.10 -20.06
N HIS A 252 -12.08 -2.32 -18.77
CA HIS A 252 -10.81 -2.07 -18.09
C HIS A 252 -9.77 -3.11 -18.51
N GLY A 253 -8.51 -2.73 -18.55
CA GLY A 253 -7.39 -3.61 -18.83
C GLY A 253 -6.39 -3.62 -17.69
N GLY A 254 -5.49 -4.59 -17.72
CA GLY A 254 -4.44 -4.71 -16.73
C GLY A 254 -3.29 -3.72 -16.90
N SER A 255 -2.37 -3.71 -15.94
CA SER A 255 -1.13 -2.93 -16.00
C SER A 255 -0.24 -3.39 -17.14
N THR A 256 0.31 -2.44 -17.90
CA THR A 256 1.33 -2.69 -18.94
C THR A 256 2.75 -2.50 -18.42
N LEU A 257 2.92 -2.14 -17.14
CA LEU A 257 4.21 -1.87 -16.50
C LEU A 257 4.71 -3.03 -15.62
N GLY A 258 3.98 -4.16 -15.59
CA GLY A 258 4.22 -5.24 -14.65
C GLY A 258 3.69 -4.96 -13.24
N GLY A 259 3.86 -5.92 -12.35
CA GLY A 259 3.42 -5.79 -10.96
C GLY A 259 4.17 -4.68 -10.21
N ARG A 260 3.52 -4.13 -9.19
CA ARG A 260 4.12 -3.16 -8.29
C ARG A 260 4.54 -3.85 -7.00
N LYS A 261 5.81 -3.79 -6.67
CA LYS A 261 6.31 -4.29 -5.38
C LYS A 261 5.79 -3.42 -4.25
N VAL A 262 5.28 -4.05 -3.21
CA VAL A 262 4.67 -3.40 -2.05
C VAL A 262 5.30 -3.93 -0.77
N TRP A 263 5.60 -3.04 0.15
CA TRP A 263 6.08 -3.34 1.50
C TRP A 263 5.15 -2.72 2.54
N PHE A 264 5.13 -3.32 3.71
CA PHE A 264 4.43 -2.79 4.87
C PHE A 264 5.44 -2.42 5.96
N ASP A 265 5.37 -1.19 6.40
CA ASP A 265 6.17 -0.65 7.50
C ASP A 265 5.34 -0.72 8.79
N HIS A 266 5.70 -1.66 9.69
CA HIS A 266 5.00 -1.88 10.95
C HIS A 266 5.14 -0.70 11.92
N ASP A 267 6.22 0.09 11.84
CA ASP A 267 6.49 1.19 12.76
C ASP A 267 5.54 2.37 12.53
N VAL A 268 5.19 2.61 11.29
CA VAL A 268 4.26 3.69 10.90
C VAL A 268 2.89 3.16 10.45
N SER A 269 2.70 1.83 10.48
CA SER A 269 1.45 1.16 10.05
C SER A 269 0.99 1.58 8.65
N ARG A 270 1.91 1.63 7.68
CA ARG A 270 1.64 2.07 6.31
C ARG A 270 2.32 1.22 5.25
N LEU A 271 1.69 1.19 4.09
CA LEU A 271 2.29 0.64 2.88
C LEU A 271 3.32 1.62 2.31
N ASN A 272 4.31 1.05 1.63
CA ASN A 272 5.27 1.83 0.88
C ASN A 272 5.77 1.06 -0.35
N TYR A 273 6.46 1.77 -1.24
CA TYR A 273 7.09 1.22 -2.44
C TYR A 273 8.62 1.41 -2.41
N ASP A 274 9.14 1.77 -1.25
CA ASP A 274 10.54 2.20 -1.03
C ASP A 274 11.37 1.11 -0.30
N GLU A 275 10.92 -0.14 -0.33
CA GLU A 275 11.61 -1.31 0.26
C GLU A 275 11.77 -1.23 1.79
N ARG A 276 10.82 -0.61 2.49
CA ARG A 276 10.83 -0.49 3.95
C ARG A 276 9.87 -1.47 4.60
N GLY A 277 10.37 -2.24 5.57
CA GLY A 277 9.56 -3.18 6.33
C GLY A 277 9.36 -4.52 5.62
N GLU A 278 8.22 -5.15 5.85
CA GLU A 278 7.86 -6.47 5.34
C GLU A 278 7.46 -6.42 3.86
N TYR A 279 8.05 -7.28 3.05
CA TYR A 279 7.70 -7.42 1.63
C TYR A 279 6.42 -8.23 1.45
N LEU A 280 5.38 -7.62 0.91
CA LEU A 280 4.09 -8.26 0.70
C LEU A 280 3.93 -8.91 -0.68
N GLY A 281 4.82 -8.63 -1.63
CA GLY A 281 4.79 -9.20 -2.98
C GLY A 281 4.61 -8.16 -4.09
N GLU A 282 4.42 -8.67 -5.32
CA GLU A 282 4.07 -7.86 -6.48
C GLU A 282 2.55 -7.81 -6.66
N PHE A 283 2.01 -6.60 -6.82
CA PHE A 283 0.59 -6.31 -6.92
C PHE A 283 0.23 -5.79 -8.31
N HIS A 284 -0.81 -6.35 -8.90
CA HIS A 284 -1.48 -5.83 -10.09
C HIS A 284 -2.72 -5.02 -9.70
N SER A 285 -3.36 -4.35 -10.65
CA SER A 285 -4.47 -3.42 -10.40
C SER A 285 -5.64 -4.00 -9.58
N GLU A 286 -5.94 -5.28 -9.77
CA GLU A 286 -7.06 -5.97 -9.11
C GLU A 286 -6.67 -6.65 -7.79
N ASP A 287 -5.38 -6.68 -7.46
CA ASP A 287 -4.91 -7.34 -6.25
C ASP A 287 -5.29 -6.55 -5.00
N LEU A 288 -5.63 -7.28 -3.95
CA LEU A 288 -6.01 -6.73 -2.66
C LEU A 288 -5.00 -7.14 -1.58
N ILE A 289 -5.01 -6.38 -0.51
CA ILE A 289 -4.31 -6.71 0.73
C ILE A 289 -5.32 -7.27 1.72
N LEU A 290 -4.98 -8.38 2.34
CA LEU A 290 -5.69 -8.95 3.49
C LEU A 290 -5.05 -8.43 4.76
N VAL A 291 -5.88 -7.89 5.64
CA VAL A 291 -5.49 -7.46 6.99
C VAL A 291 -6.25 -8.30 7.99
N ILE A 292 -5.53 -8.92 8.92
CA ILE A 292 -6.09 -9.72 10.01
C ILE A 292 -5.65 -9.07 11.32
N LEU A 293 -6.61 -8.79 12.18
CA LEU A 293 -6.38 -8.15 13.47
C LEU A 293 -6.30 -9.19 14.60
N LYS A 294 -5.60 -8.83 15.66
CA LYS A 294 -5.52 -9.63 16.90
C LYS A 294 -6.90 -9.83 17.56
N SER A 295 -7.88 -9.00 17.21
CA SER A 295 -9.28 -9.14 17.63
C SER A 295 -10.02 -10.31 16.97
N GLY A 296 -9.43 -10.95 15.94
CA GLY A 296 -10.10 -11.94 15.10
C GLY A 296 -10.99 -11.35 14.02
N GLU A 297 -10.85 -10.06 13.77
CA GLU A 297 -11.46 -9.38 12.62
C GLU A 297 -10.52 -9.37 11.44
N PHE A 298 -11.07 -9.29 10.24
CA PHE A 298 -10.32 -9.14 9.00
C PHE A 298 -11.06 -8.24 8.01
N TYR A 299 -10.31 -7.65 7.11
CA TYR A 299 -10.84 -6.89 5.98
C TYR A 299 -9.84 -6.86 4.82
N THR A 300 -10.31 -6.45 3.64
CA THR A 300 -9.43 -6.27 2.48
C THR A 300 -9.40 -4.82 2.04
N THR A 301 -8.23 -4.37 1.58
CA THR A 301 -8.04 -3.02 1.02
C THR A 301 -7.30 -3.10 -0.31
N ASN A 302 -7.33 -2.02 -1.07
CA ASN A 302 -6.37 -1.83 -2.15
C ASN A 302 -4.97 -1.55 -1.57
N PHE A 303 -3.94 -1.55 -2.42
CA PHE A 303 -2.55 -1.32 -2.01
C PHE A 303 -2.10 0.15 -2.16
N ASP A 304 -3.01 1.11 -1.95
CA ASP A 304 -2.65 2.54 -1.94
C ASP A 304 -1.82 2.88 -0.68
N VAL A 305 -0.69 3.56 -0.86
CA VAL A 305 0.19 4.02 0.23
C VAL A 305 -0.46 5.04 1.15
N ASN A 306 -1.56 5.65 0.73
CA ASN A 306 -2.33 6.58 1.56
C ASN A 306 -3.23 5.85 2.57
N ASN A 307 -3.41 4.54 2.43
CA ASN A 307 -4.14 3.76 3.41
C ASN A 307 -3.41 3.80 4.76
N HIS A 308 -4.17 4.07 5.80
CA HIS A 308 -3.70 3.98 7.17
C HIS A 308 -4.31 2.73 7.82
N TYR A 309 -3.46 1.97 8.51
CA TYR A 309 -3.86 0.74 9.17
C TYR A 309 -3.83 0.94 10.68
N GLU A 310 -4.86 0.44 11.36
CA GLU A 310 -4.97 0.55 12.82
C GLU A 310 -3.94 -0.35 13.53
N PRO A 311 -3.52 0.03 14.75
CA PRO A 311 -2.66 -0.84 15.55
C PRO A 311 -3.37 -2.15 15.90
N GLY A 312 -2.59 -3.22 16.13
CA GLY A 312 -3.14 -4.53 16.48
C GLY A 312 -3.27 -5.49 15.30
N ILE A 313 -2.56 -5.22 14.21
CA ILE A 313 -2.43 -6.17 13.11
C ILE A 313 -1.77 -7.45 13.62
N LEU A 314 -2.42 -8.58 13.36
CA LEU A 314 -1.86 -9.90 13.55
C LEU A 314 -1.07 -10.32 12.31
N ARG A 315 -1.65 -10.09 11.13
CA ARG A 315 -1.03 -10.42 9.84
C ARG A 315 -1.53 -9.48 8.74
N ILE A 316 -0.64 -9.12 7.85
CA ILE A 316 -0.94 -8.37 6.64
C ILE A 316 -0.23 -9.05 5.47
N GLU A 317 -0.95 -9.31 4.38
CA GLU A 317 -0.38 -9.97 3.22
C GLU A 317 -1.19 -9.68 1.95
N LYS A 318 -0.66 -10.11 0.80
CA LYS A 318 -1.43 -10.13 -0.44
C LYS A 318 -2.59 -11.12 -0.32
N PHE A 319 -3.81 -10.66 -0.59
CA PHE A 319 -5.00 -11.49 -0.54
C PHE A 319 -4.95 -12.59 -1.62
N SER A 320 -5.22 -13.82 -1.21
CA SER A 320 -5.38 -14.97 -2.09
C SER A 320 -6.72 -15.66 -1.78
N PRO A 321 -7.66 -15.70 -2.73
CA PRO A 321 -9.01 -16.26 -2.49
C PRO A 321 -8.99 -17.77 -2.24
N ASP A 322 -7.98 -18.47 -2.77
CA ASP A 322 -7.86 -19.94 -2.66
C ASP A 322 -7.09 -20.40 -1.42
N LYS A 323 -6.57 -19.44 -0.65
CA LYS A 323 -5.77 -19.75 0.54
C LYS A 323 -6.66 -20.20 1.67
N ILE A 324 -6.41 -21.42 2.17
CA ILE A 324 -7.16 -22.01 3.28
C ILE A 324 -6.44 -21.69 4.58
N TRP A 325 -7.21 -21.22 5.54
CA TRP A 325 -6.77 -20.90 6.88
C TRP A 325 -7.33 -21.88 7.89
N CYS A 326 -6.54 -22.21 8.91
CA CYS A 326 -6.98 -22.97 10.06
C CYS A 326 -6.89 -22.06 11.30
N ALA A 327 -8.01 -21.89 11.99
CA ALA A 327 -8.08 -21.10 13.21
C ALA A 327 -8.57 -21.96 14.38
N VAL A 328 -7.94 -21.77 15.54
CA VAL A 328 -8.36 -22.33 16.82
C VAL A 328 -8.81 -21.18 17.72
N LEU A 329 -9.98 -21.32 18.32
CA LEU A 329 -10.57 -20.30 19.17
C LEU A 329 -11.41 -20.92 20.29
N TYR A 330 -11.53 -20.22 21.41
CA TYR A 330 -12.53 -20.47 22.43
C TYR A 330 -13.79 -19.69 22.09
N ASP A 331 -14.88 -20.40 21.81
CA ASP A 331 -16.16 -19.80 21.42
C ASP A 331 -17.04 -19.60 22.66
N ALA A 332 -17.22 -18.33 23.05
CA ALA A 332 -18.00 -17.97 24.22
C ALA A 332 -19.48 -18.30 24.06
N ASP A 333 -20.03 -18.29 22.83
CA ASP A 333 -21.41 -18.72 22.56
C ASP A 333 -21.61 -20.23 22.72
N GLN A 334 -20.52 -20.98 22.80
CA GLN A 334 -20.49 -22.43 22.92
C GLN A 334 -19.78 -22.89 24.23
N GLN A 335 -20.11 -22.24 25.33
CA GLN A 335 -19.60 -22.56 26.68
C GLN A 335 -18.09 -22.38 26.84
N GLY A 336 -17.45 -21.60 25.92
CA GLY A 336 -16.03 -21.34 25.98
C GLY A 336 -15.13 -22.52 25.61
N TYR A 337 -15.68 -23.59 25.03
CA TYR A 337 -14.87 -24.71 24.55
C TYR A 337 -13.97 -24.34 23.37
N PRO A 338 -12.83 -25.05 23.18
CA PRO A 338 -11.96 -24.85 22.04
C PRO A 338 -12.57 -25.45 20.77
N TYR A 339 -12.64 -24.62 19.73
CA TYR A 339 -13.12 -24.98 18.40
C TYR A 339 -12.05 -24.77 17.36
N VAL A 340 -11.99 -25.64 16.37
CA VAL A 340 -11.18 -25.48 15.16
C VAL A 340 -12.08 -25.20 13.97
N LYS A 341 -11.61 -24.30 13.10
CA LYS A 341 -12.26 -23.91 11.84
C LYS A 341 -11.24 -23.97 10.71
N ARG A 342 -11.69 -24.43 9.52
CA ARG A 342 -10.93 -24.29 8.29
C ARG A 342 -11.79 -23.52 7.27
N PHE A 343 -11.24 -22.45 6.72
CA PHE A 343 -11.98 -21.55 5.85
C PHE A 343 -11.04 -20.77 4.94
N ALA A 344 -11.61 -20.20 3.87
CA ALA A 344 -10.96 -19.13 3.09
C ALA A 344 -11.59 -17.78 3.45
N PHE A 345 -10.78 -16.73 3.46
CA PHE A 345 -11.30 -15.38 3.62
C PHE A 345 -12.00 -14.92 2.34
N GLU A 346 -13.10 -14.20 2.51
CA GLU A 346 -13.82 -13.54 1.43
C GLU A 346 -13.44 -12.05 1.39
N PRO A 347 -13.29 -11.44 0.21
CA PRO A 347 -12.92 -10.02 0.14
C PRO A 347 -14.05 -9.16 0.74
N SER A 348 -13.69 -8.28 1.66
CA SER A 348 -14.61 -7.35 2.30
C SER A 348 -13.89 -6.07 2.69
N THR A 349 -14.41 -4.92 2.28
CA THR A 349 -13.88 -3.60 2.69
C THR A 349 -14.31 -3.22 4.10
N LYS A 350 -15.35 -3.87 4.64
CA LYS A 350 -15.80 -3.69 6.02
C LYS A 350 -15.20 -4.79 6.89
N PRO A 351 -14.77 -4.49 8.13
CA PRO A 351 -14.33 -5.52 9.06
C PRO A 351 -15.37 -6.62 9.23
N GLN A 352 -14.91 -7.87 9.17
CA GLN A 352 -15.69 -9.09 9.40
C GLN A 352 -14.98 -9.91 10.47
N SER A 353 -15.73 -10.58 11.35
CA SER A 353 -15.15 -11.45 12.37
C SER A 353 -15.24 -12.92 11.95
N PHE A 354 -14.13 -13.65 12.08
CA PHE A 354 -14.16 -15.11 11.97
C PHE A 354 -14.36 -15.81 13.33
N MET A 355 -14.40 -15.05 14.43
CA MET A 355 -14.65 -15.58 15.77
C MET A 355 -16.13 -15.59 16.18
N GLY A 356 -17.00 -14.97 15.40
CA GLY A 356 -18.40 -14.76 15.77
C GLY A 356 -18.63 -13.35 16.35
N GLU A 357 -19.81 -13.13 16.94
CA GLU A 357 -20.22 -11.80 17.43
C GLU A 357 -19.92 -11.59 18.93
N ASN A 358 -19.68 -12.68 19.67
CA ASN A 358 -19.45 -12.61 21.11
C ASN A 358 -18.00 -12.16 21.41
N LYS A 359 -17.88 -11.01 22.08
CA LYS A 359 -16.59 -10.40 22.43
C LYS A 359 -15.77 -11.17 23.45
N ASP A 360 -16.39 -12.09 24.19
CA ASP A 360 -15.72 -12.94 25.18
C ASP A 360 -15.02 -14.15 24.54
N SER A 361 -15.24 -14.38 23.23
CA SER A 361 -14.51 -15.39 22.47
C SER A 361 -13.03 -15.05 22.40
N ARG A 362 -12.16 -16.05 22.56
CA ARG A 362 -10.71 -15.87 22.58
C ARG A 362 -10.07 -16.56 21.38
N PHE A 363 -9.28 -15.83 20.67
CA PHE A 363 -8.42 -16.33 19.60
C PHE A 363 -7.19 -17.03 20.21
N VAL A 364 -6.82 -18.18 19.66
CA VAL A 364 -5.68 -19.00 20.11
C VAL A 364 -4.62 -19.09 19.03
N LEU A 365 -5.00 -19.52 17.82
CA LEU A 365 -4.08 -19.78 16.72
C LEU A 365 -4.73 -19.49 15.38
N LEU A 366 -3.93 -18.93 14.47
CA LEU A 366 -4.27 -18.82 13.05
C LEU A 366 -3.06 -19.26 12.24
N THR A 367 -3.24 -20.24 11.35
CA THR A 367 -2.18 -20.72 10.47
C THR A 367 -2.72 -20.91 9.05
N ASP A 368 -1.85 -20.76 8.08
CA ASP A 368 -2.06 -20.99 6.66
C ASP A 368 -1.29 -22.22 6.15
N GLU A 369 -0.77 -23.01 7.06
CA GLU A 369 -0.13 -24.28 6.70
C GLU A 369 -1.10 -25.21 5.98
N ALA A 370 -0.62 -25.85 4.93
CA ALA A 370 -1.45 -26.71 4.08
C ALA A 370 -2.04 -27.91 4.85
N TYR A 371 -1.26 -28.49 5.74
CA TYR A 371 -1.62 -29.69 6.54
C TYR A 371 -1.33 -29.45 8.03
N PRO A 372 -2.12 -28.59 8.72
CA PRO A 372 -1.80 -28.21 10.08
C PRO A 372 -2.09 -29.35 11.04
N ARG A 373 -1.08 -29.70 11.85
CA ARG A 373 -1.19 -30.64 12.96
C ARG A 373 -1.27 -29.84 14.25
N LEU A 374 -2.32 -30.09 15.02
CA LEU A 374 -2.57 -29.40 16.27
C LEU A 374 -2.26 -30.34 17.43
N GLN A 375 -1.43 -29.89 18.35
CA GLN A 375 -1.19 -30.60 19.60
C GLN A 375 -2.01 -29.93 20.70
N ILE A 376 -2.88 -30.69 21.33
CA ILE A 376 -3.70 -30.26 22.46
C ILE A 376 -3.04 -30.74 23.73
N THR A 377 -2.72 -29.83 24.63
CA THR A 377 -2.24 -30.12 25.99
C THR A 377 -3.33 -29.71 26.97
N PHE A 378 -3.53 -30.53 27.99
CA PHE A 378 -4.58 -30.34 29.00
C PHE A 378 -4.02 -29.65 30.24
N GLY A 379 -4.83 -28.80 30.86
CA GLY A 379 -4.49 -28.08 32.08
C GLY A 379 -5.48 -28.36 33.21
N GLY A 380 -5.39 -27.59 34.30
CA GLY A 380 -6.32 -27.68 35.42
C GLY A 380 -6.51 -29.07 35.97
N HIS A 381 -7.77 -29.52 36.07
CA HIS A 381 -8.14 -30.84 36.55
C HIS A 381 -7.76 -31.96 35.59
N ASP A 382 -7.57 -31.66 34.32
CA ASP A 382 -7.27 -32.64 33.27
C ASP A 382 -5.77 -32.71 32.92
N SER A 383 -4.89 -32.08 33.69
CA SER A 383 -3.43 -32.03 33.46
C SER A 383 -2.72 -33.39 33.43
N PHE A 384 -3.39 -34.43 33.95
CA PHE A 384 -2.90 -35.83 33.95
C PHE A 384 -3.09 -36.52 32.58
N ARG A 385 -3.80 -35.91 31.63
CA ARG A 385 -4.08 -36.49 30.32
C ARG A 385 -2.88 -36.32 29.40
N ASP A 386 -2.62 -37.37 28.62
CA ASP A 386 -1.61 -37.28 27.57
C ASP A 386 -2.02 -36.28 26.50
N PRO A 387 -1.04 -35.53 25.92
CA PRO A 387 -1.30 -34.64 24.80
C PRO A 387 -1.94 -35.39 23.63
N GLN A 388 -2.90 -34.75 22.96
CA GLN A 388 -3.55 -35.30 21.78
C GLN A 388 -3.10 -34.56 20.52
N GLU A 389 -2.75 -35.30 19.47
CA GLU A 389 -2.47 -34.74 18.17
C GLU A 389 -3.71 -34.86 17.27
N ILE A 390 -4.03 -33.78 16.57
CA ILE A 390 -5.15 -33.72 15.65
C ILE A 390 -4.63 -33.22 14.29
N ASP A 391 -4.85 -34.01 13.25
CA ASP A 391 -4.71 -33.57 11.89
C ASP A 391 -5.97 -32.75 11.51
N ALA A 392 -5.81 -31.43 11.37
CA ALA A 392 -6.93 -30.55 11.16
C ALA A 392 -7.63 -30.77 9.80
N GLU A 393 -6.91 -31.31 8.79
CA GLU A 393 -7.50 -31.59 7.48
C GLU A 393 -8.48 -32.74 7.54
N SER A 394 -8.10 -33.83 8.18
CA SER A 394 -8.96 -35.01 8.36
C SER A 394 -10.06 -34.74 9.40
N PHE A 395 -9.82 -33.83 10.35
CA PHE A 395 -10.73 -33.55 11.44
C PHE A 395 -11.91 -32.66 11.01
N ILE A 396 -11.66 -31.63 10.17
CA ILE A 396 -12.70 -30.70 9.70
C ILE A 396 -12.48 -30.27 8.25
N GLY A 397 -13.53 -30.37 7.44
CA GLY A 397 -13.54 -29.84 6.08
C GLY A 397 -13.58 -28.30 6.05
N VAL A 398 -13.16 -27.73 4.91
CA VAL A 398 -13.22 -26.28 4.67
C VAL A 398 -14.69 -25.82 4.62
N LYS A 399 -15.02 -24.77 5.35
CA LYS A 399 -16.35 -24.14 5.42
C LYS A 399 -16.23 -22.63 5.32
N SER A 400 -17.35 -21.91 5.33
CA SER A 400 -17.33 -20.44 5.44
C SER A 400 -16.66 -19.99 6.74
N PHE A 401 -15.99 -18.84 6.72
CA PHE A 401 -15.40 -18.21 7.91
C PHE A 401 -16.45 -17.93 9.01
N LYS A 402 -17.73 -17.80 8.64
CA LYS A 402 -18.86 -17.62 9.56
C LYS A 402 -19.31 -18.92 10.26
N ALA A 403 -18.85 -20.09 9.80
CA ALA A 403 -19.23 -21.35 10.42
C ALA A 403 -18.67 -21.44 11.85
N LYS A 404 -19.41 -22.09 12.74
CA LYS A 404 -19.01 -22.25 14.16
C LYS A 404 -17.75 -23.10 14.36
N GLY A 405 -17.42 -23.97 13.42
CA GLY A 405 -16.29 -24.90 13.53
C GLY A 405 -16.68 -26.23 14.16
N LYS A 406 -15.66 -26.99 14.54
CA LYS A 406 -15.81 -28.29 15.23
C LYS A 406 -15.07 -28.23 16.55
N ARG A 407 -15.74 -28.66 17.61
CA ARG A 407 -15.16 -28.68 18.95
C ARG A 407 -13.99 -29.66 19.01
N LEU A 408 -12.89 -29.22 19.59
CA LEU A 408 -11.67 -30.00 19.76
C LEU A 408 -11.76 -30.93 20.97
N THR A 409 -12.15 -30.38 22.11
CA THR A 409 -12.27 -31.14 23.38
C THR A 409 -13.31 -30.49 24.30
N THR A 410 -13.75 -31.23 25.30
CA THR A 410 -14.55 -30.74 26.42
C THR A 410 -13.78 -30.71 27.74
N PHE A 411 -12.50 -31.09 27.70
CA PHE A 411 -11.60 -31.10 28.85
C PHE A 411 -10.86 -29.74 28.94
N ASP A 412 -10.40 -29.43 30.19
CA ASP A 412 -9.67 -28.21 30.52
C ASP A 412 -8.25 -28.16 29.92
#